data_3a8453de71726fd6d462d75bdee32989
#
_entry.id   3a8453de71726fd6d462d75bdee32989
#
_cell.length_a   1.000
_cell.length_b   1.000
_cell.length_c   1.000
_cell.angle_alpha   90.00
_cell.angle_beta   90.00
_cell.angle_gamma   90.00
#
_symmetry.space_group_name_H-M   'P 1'
#
loop_
_entity.id
_entity.type
_entity.pdbx_description
1 polymer ?
#
loop_
_entity_poly.entity_id
_entity_poly.type
_entity_poly.pdbx_seq_one_letter_code
_entity_poly.pdbx_strand_id
1 'polypeptide(L)' 'SEEVLKLEECISQLQQNSKDAVFMAYYNEMTYENISKAVGFPVNTVKTWVRRSKDFLNRCVRGLH' A
#
# COMPACT_ATOMS: atom_id res chain seq x y z
N SER A 1 1.81 -18.67 -7.58
CA SER A 1 2.01 -19.36 -6.30
C SER A 1 0.95 -18.94 -5.30
N GLU A 2 0.79 -19.70 -4.25
CA GLU A 2 -0.15 -19.39 -3.17
C GLU A 2 0.19 -18.07 -2.50
N GLU A 3 1.48 -17.77 -2.34
CA GLU A 3 1.92 -16.53 -1.71
C GLU A 3 1.52 -15.31 -2.52
N VAL A 4 1.66 -15.39 -3.84
CA VAL A 4 1.29 -14.30 -4.74
C VAL A 4 -0.23 -14.09 -4.70
N LEU A 5 -1.00 -15.17 -4.77
CA LEU A 5 -2.46 -15.10 -4.73
C LEU A 5 -2.94 -14.53 -3.39
N LYS A 6 -2.29 -14.93 -2.31
CA LYS A 6 -2.66 -14.43 -0.98
C LYS A 6 -2.34 -12.94 -0.86
N LEU A 7 -1.21 -12.51 -1.39
CA LEU A 7 -0.84 -11.09 -1.38
C LEU A 7 -1.86 -10.27 -2.18
N GLU A 8 -2.25 -10.74 -3.36
CA GLU A 8 -3.25 -10.06 -4.17
C GLU A 8 -4.58 -9.95 -3.43
N GLU A 9 -4.98 -11.02 -2.75
CA GLU A 9 -6.20 -11.02 -1.96
C GLU A 9 -6.12 -10.00 -0.82
N CYS A 10 -4.98 -9.93 -0.15
CA CYS A 10 -4.78 -8.95 0.93
C CYS A 10 -4.81 -7.53 0.39
N ILE A 11 -4.18 -7.28 -0.74
CA ILE A 11 -4.19 -5.97 -1.39
C ILE A 11 -5.62 -5.54 -1.72
N SER A 12 -6.44 -6.49 -2.16
CA SER A 12 -7.83 -6.18 -2.53
C SER A 12 -8.66 -5.66 -1.36
N GLN A 13 -8.23 -5.89 -0.13
CA GLN A 13 -8.92 -5.41 1.07
C GLN A 13 -8.57 -3.97 1.43
N LEU A 14 -7.55 -3.41 0.81
CA LEU A 14 -7.17 -2.03 1.08
C LEU A 14 -8.15 -1.05 0.41
N GLN A 15 -8.29 0.14 1.00
CA GLN A 15 -9.03 1.21 0.36
C GLN A 15 -8.26 1.66 -0.89
N GLN A 16 -8.98 2.23 -1.86
CA GLN A 16 -8.38 2.58 -3.14
C GLN A 16 -7.20 3.54 -3.00
N ASN A 17 -7.31 4.55 -2.14
CA ASN A 17 -6.20 5.49 -1.93
C ASN A 17 -4.95 4.79 -1.40
N SER A 18 -5.13 3.84 -0.50
CA SER A 18 -4.02 3.06 0.05
C SER A 18 -3.40 2.15 -1.00
N LYS A 19 -4.23 1.51 -1.82
CA LYS A 19 -3.73 0.68 -2.93
C LYS A 19 -2.88 1.50 -3.88
N ASP A 20 -3.39 2.66 -4.28
CA ASP A 20 -2.69 3.54 -5.22
C ASP A 20 -1.34 3.98 -4.64
N ALA A 21 -1.33 4.39 -3.38
CA ALA A 21 -0.10 4.85 -2.72
C ALA A 21 0.93 3.71 -2.61
N VAL A 22 0.47 2.52 -2.22
CA VAL A 22 1.36 1.35 -2.12
C VAL A 22 1.93 0.98 -3.48
N PHE A 23 1.07 0.97 -4.50
CA PHE A 23 1.49 0.64 -5.86
C PHE A 23 2.56 1.62 -6.35
N MET A 24 2.32 2.91 -6.18
CA MET A 24 3.27 3.94 -6.58
C MET A 24 4.60 3.82 -5.83
N ALA A 25 4.53 3.52 -4.53
CA ALA A 25 5.74 3.43 -3.71
C ALA A 25 6.61 2.23 -4.07
N TYR A 26 5.99 1.07 -4.31
CA TYR A 26 6.74 -0.17 -4.48
C TYR A 26 6.93 -0.62 -5.91
N TYR A 27 5.95 -0.41 -6.78
CA TYR A 27 6.08 -0.77 -8.19
C TYR A 27 6.74 0.33 -8.99
N ASN A 28 6.31 1.56 -8.78
CA ASN A 28 6.84 2.70 -9.54
C ASN A 28 8.02 3.38 -8.85
N GLU A 29 8.37 2.93 -7.66
CA GLU A 29 9.49 3.45 -6.87
C GLU A 29 9.47 4.98 -6.71
N MET A 30 8.26 5.54 -6.58
CA MET A 30 8.08 6.97 -6.42
C MET A 30 8.38 7.41 -4.99
N THR A 31 8.88 8.64 -4.86
CA THR A 31 9.04 9.24 -3.54
C THR A 31 7.68 9.62 -2.97
N TYR A 32 7.59 9.77 -1.66
CA TYR A 32 6.35 10.19 -1.03
C TYR A 32 5.90 11.56 -1.53
N GLU A 33 6.84 12.45 -1.80
CA GLU A 33 6.54 13.77 -2.36
C GLU A 33 5.87 13.65 -3.72
N ASN A 34 6.40 12.78 -4.58
CA ASN A 34 5.83 12.58 -5.91
C ASN A 34 4.46 11.91 -5.83
N ILE A 35 4.30 10.95 -4.93
CA ILE A 35 3.00 10.32 -4.71
C ILE A 35 1.99 11.36 -4.23
N SER A 36 2.40 12.21 -3.29
CA SER A 36 1.57 13.30 -2.77
C SER A 36 1.03 14.17 -3.90
N LYS A 37 1.91 14.54 -4.85
CA LYS A 37 1.51 15.34 -6.00
C LYS A 37 0.54 14.58 -6.91
N ALA A 38 0.77 13.29 -7.09
CA ALA A 38 -0.05 12.48 -7.98
C ALA A 38 -1.46 12.26 -7.43
N VAL A 39 -1.58 12.02 -6.13
CA VAL A 39 -2.87 11.71 -5.51
C VAL A 39 -3.58 12.91 -4.91
N GLY A 40 -2.89 14.03 -4.74
CA GLY A 40 -3.48 15.27 -4.22
C GLY A 40 -3.69 15.29 -2.72
N PHE A 41 -2.89 14.53 -1.95
CA PHE A 41 -2.96 14.49 -0.51
C PHE A 41 -1.60 14.83 0.10
N PRO A 42 -1.56 15.36 1.34
CA PRO A 42 -0.31 15.73 1.98
C PRO A 42 0.67 14.56 2.12
N VAL A 43 1.97 14.85 2.07
CA VAL A 43 3.01 13.83 2.20
C VAL A 43 2.83 12.98 3.46
N ASN A 44 2.50 13.60 4.59
CA ASN A 44 2.33 12.86 5.83
C ASN A 44 1.16 11.88 5.76
N THR A 45 0.10 12.24 5.05
CA THR A 45 -1.03 11.35 4.83
C THR A 45 -0.60 10.15 3.98
N VAL A 46 0.14 10.40 2.90
CA VAL A 46 0.66 9.34 2.04
C VAL A 46 1.57 8.40 2.82
N LYS A 47 2.49 8.95 3.61
CA LYS A 47 3.37 8.14 4.47
C LYS A 47 2.56 7.23 5.39
N THR A 48 1.54 7.78 6.03
CA THR A 48 0.68 7.01 6.93
C THR A 48 -0.02 5.87 6.17
N TRP A 49 -0.57 6.15 5.02
CA TRP A 49 -1.24 5.13 4.21
C TRP A 49 -0.28 4.00 3.84
N VAL A 50 0.91 4.33 3.38
CA VAL A 50 1.90 3.33 2.96
C VAL A 50 2.34 2.48 4.15
N ARG A 51 2.64 3.12 5.28
CA ARG A 51 3.09 2.41 6.47
C ARG A 51 2.02 1.47 7.03
N ARG A 52 0.79 1.97 7.15
CA ARG A 52 -0.33 1.16 7.66
C ARG A 52 -0.66 0.02 6.71
N SER A 53 -0.64 0.29 5.41
CA SER A 53 -0.90 -0.73 4.41
C SER A 53 0.16 -1.82 4.44
N LYS A 54 1.42 -1.43 4.55
CA LYS A 54 2.52 -2.39 4.65
C LYS A 54 2.36 -3.29 5.89
N ASP A 55 2.02 -2.69 7.02
CA ASP A 55 1.81 -3.44 8.25
C ASP A 55 0.63 -4.41 8.12
N PHE A 56 -0.48 -3.92 7.57
CA PHE A 56 -1.66 -4.75 7.32
C PHE A 56 -1.32 -5.91 6.37
N LEU A 57 -0.62 -5.62 5.28
CA LEU A 57 -0.28 -6.65 4.30
C LEU A 57 0.62 -7.73 4.91
N ASN A 58 1.59 -7.33 5.72
CA ASN A 58 2.46 -8.29 6.40
C ASN A 58 1.65 -9.24 7.28
N ARG A 59 0.71 -8.70 8.04
CA ARG A 59 -0.13 -9.50 8.92
C ARG A 59 -1.09 -10.40 8.13
N CYS A 60 -1.68 -9.83 7.09
CA CYS A 60 -2.64 -10.54 6.26
C CYS A 60 -1.99 -11.74 5.57
N VAL A 61 -0.82 -11.53 4.97
CA VAL A 61 -0.10 -12.58 4.26
C VAL A 61 0.32 -13.70 5.22
N ARG A 62 0.66 -13.34 6.46
CA ARG A 62 1.04 -14.34 7.48
C ARG A 62 -0.16 -15.04 8.10
N GLY A 63 -1.37 -14.59 7.80
CA GLY A 63 -2.57 -15.11 8.43
C GLY A 63 -2.80 -14.60 9.85
N LEU A 64 -2.16 -13.51 10.23
CA LEU A 64 -2.33 -12.87 11.53
C LEU A 64 -3.36 -11.75 11.41
N HIS A 65 -4.48 -11.90 12.05
CA HIS A 65 -5.55 -10.91 12.02
C HIS A 65 -5.80 -10.31 13.38
#